data_de34923a4a357d8769abef43fb5507ec
#
_entry.id   de34923a4a357d8769abef43fb5507ec
#
_cell.length_a   1.000
_cell.length_b   1.000
_cell.length_c   1.000
_cell.angle_alpha   90.00
_cell.angle_beta   90.00
_cell.angle_gamma   90.00
#
_symmetry.space_group_name_H-M   'P 1'
#
loop_
_entity.id
_entity.type
_entity.pdbx_description
1 polymer ?
#
loop_
_entity_poly.entity_id
_entity_poly.type
_entity_poly.pdbx_seq_one_letter_code
_entity_poly.pdbx_strand_id
1 'polypeptide(L)'
;MRRVFILLVLAACASAGGSGASATAPASFVRSNADALVTRTIDVREGLTHTQAMRMLTDVLNSRYTVEVTDARSGFAMTAWQASLQHDGVPDLRYRTRVSGKFIGDDWRRLQLRDEANWQRGQEWDVGYDAAQLDSVATELRVKLGKAPVK
;
A
#
# COMPACT_ATOMS: atom_id res chain seq x y z
N MET A 1 -70.67 -11.10 -33.64
CA MET A 1 -69.70 -10.03 -33.52
C MET A 1 -68.99 -10.16 -32.18
N ARG A 2 -67.78 -10.76 -32.15
CA ARG A 2 -66.97 -10.97 -30.93
C ARG A 2 -65.89 -9.89 -30.87
N ARG A 3 -65.98 -9.03 -29.90
CA ARG A 3 -64.95 -7.98 -29.60
C ARG A 3 -63.86 -8.59 -28.75
N VAL A 4 -62.63 -8.72 -29.31
CA VAL A 4 -61.43 -9.11 -28.59
C VAL A 4 -60.81 -7.87 -28.00
N PHE A 5 -60.76 -7.80 -26.66
CA PHE A 5 -60.03 -6.78 -25.92
C PHE A 5 -58.58 -7.28 -25.74
N ILE A 6 -57.63 -6.58 -26.37
CA ILE A 6 -56.19 -6.80 -26.19
C ILE A 6 -55.78 -5.91 -25.01
N LEU A 7 -55.43 -6.52 -23.87
CA LEU A 7 -54.84 -5.86 -22.72
C LEU A 7 -53.33 -5.73 -23.00
N LEU A 8 -52.89 -4.50 -23.22
CA LEU A 8 -51.46 -4.15 -23.28
C LEU A 8 -50.93 -4.02 -21.85
N VAL A 9 -50.12 -5.01 -21.41
CA VAL A 9 -49.38 -4.94 -20.15
C VAL A 9 -48.08 -4.18 -20.41
N LEU A 10 -48.03 -2.92 -19.97
CA LEU A 10 -46.80 -2.14 -19.94
C LEU A 10 -45.95 -2.61 -18.75
N ALA A 11 -44.90 -3.43 -19.03
CA ALA A 11 -43.87 -3.73 -18.05
C ALA A 11 -42.99 -2.53 -17.85
N ALA A 12 -43.20 -1.81 -16.74
CA ALA A 12 -42.28 -0.79 -16.28
C ALA A 12 -40.99 -1.44 -15.78
N CYS A 13 -39.93 -1.39 -16.58
CA CYS A 13 -38.57 -1.67 -16.10
C CYS A 13 -38.18 -0.58 -15.10
N ALA A 14 -38.35 -0.89 -13.81
CA ALA A 14 -37.75 -0.10 -12.77
C ALA A 14 -36.23 -0.31 -12.86
N SER A 15 -35.53 0.64 -13.47
CA SER A 15 -34.09 0.76 -13.39
C SER A 15 -33.73 1.00 -11.92
N ALA A 16 -33.34 -0.06 -11.22
CA ALA A 16 -32.69 0.07 -9.93
C ALA A 16 -31.39 0.85 -10.17
N GLY A 17 -31.47 2.18 -10.08
CA GLY A 17 -30.33 3.06 -9.99
C GLY A 17 -29.56 2.67 -8.74
N GLY A 18 -28.56 1.80 -8.90
CA GLY A 18 -27.59 1.54 -7.86
C GLY A 18 -26.96 2.88 -7.50
N SER A 19 -27.32 3.42 -6.34
CA SER A 19 -26.62 4.53 -5.71
C SER A 19 -25.19 4.05 -5.49
N GLY A 20 -24.31 4.31 -6.46
CA GLY A 20 -22.89 4.09 -6.29
C GLY A 20 -22.44 4.94 -5.12
N ALA A 21 -22.38 4.33 -3.93
CA ALA A 21 -21.75 4.95 -2.80
C ALA A 21 -20.37 5.42 -3.29
N SER A 22 -20.18 6.75 -3.29
CA SER A 22 -18.89 7.35 -3.65
C SER A 22 -17.90 6.81 -2.64
N ALA A 23 -17.14 5.81 -3.07
CA ALA A 23 -16.18 5.18 -2.19
C ALA A 23 -15.16 6.23 -1.75
N THR A 24 -15.07 6.42 -0.44
CA THR A 24 -14.12 7.35 0.16
C THR A 24 -12.77 6.66 0.25
N ALA A 25 -11.69 7.38 -0.04
CA ALA A 25 -10.34 6.87 0.15
C ALA A 25 -10.14 6.42 1.61
N PRO A 26 -9.31 5.39 1.85
CA PRO A 26 -8.91 5.02 3.22
C PRO A 26 -8.37 6.23 3.97
N ALA A 27 -8.65 6.33 5.27
CA ALA A 27 -8.22 7.48 6.09
C ALA A 27 -6.69 7.62 6.18
N SER A 28 -5.96 6.53 5.98
CA SER A 28 -4.48 6.51 5.93
C SER A 28 -3.89 6.94 4.59
N PHE A 29 -4.72 6.99 3.53
CA PHE A 29 -4.25 7.42 2.21
C PHE A 29 -4.01 8.93 2.17
N VAL A 30 -2.80 9.29 1.84
CA VAL A 30 -2.39 10.68 1.62
C VAL A 30 -2.03 10.85 0.16
N ARG A 31 -2.81 11.66 -0.55
CA ARG A 31 -2.50 11.99 -1.95
C ARG A 31 -1.18 12.74 -2.01
N SER A 32 -0.27 12.31 -2.86
CA SER A 32 0.96 13.05 -3.12
C SER A 32 0.93 13.62 -4.53
N ASN A 33 1.42 14.85 -4.68
CA ASN A 33 1.82 15.33 -5.99
C ASN A 33 3.11 14.60 -6.38
N ALA A 34 3.31 14.34 -7.67
CA ALA A 34 4.39 13.50 -8.20
C ALA A 34 5.81 13.86 -7.68
N ASP A 35 6.00 15.06 -7.16
CA ASP A 35 7.30 15.58 -6.72
C ASP A 35 7.56 15.41 -5.20
N ALA A 36 6.57 15.04 -4.40
CA ALA A 36 6.71 14.89 -2.96
C ALA A 36 6.84 13.43 -2.55
N LEU A 37 8.03 12.87 -2.68
CA LEU A 37 8.34 11.53 -2.18
C LEU A 37 8.42 11.57 -0.65
N VAL A 38 7.36 11.06 0.01
CA VAL A 38 7.38 10.90 1.47
C VAL A 38 8.15 9.64 1.81
N THR A 39 9.20 9.82 2.61
CA THR A 39 10.07 8.74 3.07
C THR A 39 10.20 8.76 4.58
N ARG A 40 10.55 7.60 5.15
CA ARG A 40 11.03 7.49 6.54
C ARG A 40 12.46 7.02 6.52
N THR A 41 13.32 7.71 7.26
CA THR A 41 14.72 7.32 7.42
C THR A 41 14.92 6.65 8.77
N ILE A 42 15.68 5.56 8.77
CA ILE A 42 16.06 4.81 9.96
C ILE A 42 17.56 4.77 10.01
N ASP A 43 18.13 5.24 11.13
CA ASP A 43 19.55 5.08 11.41
C ASP A 43 19.82 3.64 11.82
N VAL A 44 20.65 2.96 11.06
CA VAL A 44 21.01 1.56 11.25
C VAL A 44 22.08 1.45 12.33
N ARG A 45 21.88 0.53 13.29
CA ARG A 45 22.84 0.27 14.35
C ARG A 45 24.19 -0.22 13.79
N GLU A 46 25.24 0.07 14.54
CA GLU A 46 26.60 -0.37 14.20
C GLU A 46 26.79 -1.88 14.36
N GLY A 47 27.78 -2.42 13.67
CA GLY A 47 28.15 -3.84 13.79
C GLY A 47 27.32 -4.79 12.90
N LEU A 48 26.34 -4.31 12.16
CA LEU A 48 25.65 -5.13 11.17
C LEU A 48 26.45 -5.21 9.88
N THR A 49 26.63 -6.42 9.35
CA THR A 49 27.08 -6.60 7.98
C THR A 49 25.97 -6.26 6.99
N HIS A 50 26.29 -5.94 5.74
CA HIS A 50 25.31 -5.70 4.67
C HIS A 50 24.32 -6.87 4.53
N THR A 51 24.83 -8.11 4.59
CA THR A 51 24.01 -9.32 4.52
C THR A 51 23.00 -9.42 5.68
N GLN A 52 23.45 -9.11 6.90
CA GLN A 52 22.56 -9.12 8.07
C GLN A 52 21.50 -8.02 7.99
N ALA A 53 21.91 -6.81 7.61
CA ALA A 53 21.00 -5.68 7.44
C ALA A 53 19.94 -5.98 6.36
N MET A 54 20.36 -6.52 5.22
CA MET A 54 19.47 -6.88 4.12
C MET A 54 18.50 -7.98 4.53
N ARG A 55 18.96 -9.02 5.22
CA ARG A 55 18.12 -10.08 5.74
C ARG A 55 17.04 -9.54 6.68
N MET A 56 17.41 -8.68 7.63
CA MET A 56 16.45 -8.07 8.56
C MET A 56 15.40 -7.22 7.84
N LEU A 57 15.80 -6.47 6.81
CA LEU A 57 14.85 -5.73 5.97
C LEU A 57 13.87 -6.68 5.28
N THR A 58 14.36 -7.69 4.60
CA THR A 58 13.51 -8.64 3.87
C THR A 58 12.65 -9.49 4.80
N ASP A 59 13.14 -9.87 5.99
CA ASP A 59 12.36 -10.62 6.98
C ASP A 59 11.16 -9.79 7.48
N VAL A 60 11.36 -8.48 7.76
CA VAL A 60 10.25 -7.59 8.16
C VAL A 60 9.25 -7.42 7.02
N LEU A 61 9.72 -7.19 5.79
CA LEU A 61 8.81 -7.06 4.65
C LEU A 61 8.04 -8.36 4.39
N ASN A 62 8.72 -9.52 4.42
CA ASN A 62 8.09 -10.82 4.20
C ASN A 62 7.13 -11.26 5.32
N SER A 63 7.23 -10.67 6.52
CA SER A 63 6.30 -11.00 7.60
C SER A 63 4.86 -10.56 7.32
N ARG A 64 4.66 -9.61 6.42
CA ARG A 64 3.35 -9.02 6.11
C ARG A 64 3.02 -8.94 4.62
N TYR A 65 4.03 -8.95 3.77
CA TYR A 65 3.92 -8.71 2.34
C TYR A 65 4.66 -9.77 1.55
N THR A 66 4.35 -9.86 0.26
CA THR A 66 5.18 -10.63 -0.66
C THR A 66 6.30 -9.74 -1.19
N VAL A 67 7.55 -10.06 -0.93
CA VAL A 67 8.69 -9.36 -1.52
C VAL A 67 8.83 -9.79 -2.97
N GLU A 68 8.77 -8.83 -3.89
CA GLU A 68 8.85 -9.05 -5.34
C GLU A 68 10.26 -8.81 -5.87
N VAL A 69 10.95 -7.79 -5.35
CA VAL A 69 12.29 -7.42 -5.79
C VAL A 69 13.23 -7.40 -4.60
N THR A 70 14.37 -8.04 -4.76
CA THR A 70 15.49 -7.98 -3.81
C THR A 70 16.79 -7.82 -4.58
N ASP A 71 17.50 -6.73 -4.31
CA ASP A 71 18.85 -6.50 -4.81
C ASP A 71 19.81 -6.30 -3.63
N ALA A 72 20.41 -7.39 -3.21
CA ALA A 72 21.36 -7.37 -2.08
C ALA A 72 22.64 -6.56 -2.38
N ARG A 73 22.97 -6.33 -3.65
CA ARG A 73 24.17 -5.56 -4.03
C ARG A 73 23.94 -4.06 -3.84
N SER A 74 22.78 -3.57 -4.23
CA SER A 74 22.41 -2.16 -4.05
C SER A 74 21.72 -1.87 -2.72
N GLY A 75 21.44 -2.91 -1.91
CA GLY A 75 20.70 -2.77 -0.65
C GLY A 75 19.24 -2.38 -0.81
N PHE A 76 18.58 -2.88 -1.86
CA PHE A 76 17.20 -2.54 -2.19
C PHE A 76 16.28 -3.75 -2.05
N ALA A 77 15.08 -3.53 -1.47
CA ALA A 77 13.99 -4.49 -1.50
C ALA A 77 12.66 -3.76 -1.72
N MET A 78 11.72 -4.42 -2.40
CA MET A 78 10.39 -3.90 -2.69
C MET A 78 9.37 -5.03 -2.67
N THR A 79 8.20 -4.74 -2.12
CA THR A 79 7.06 -5.68 -2.11
C THR A 79 6.27 -5.60 -3.40
N ALA A 80 5.56 -6.68 -3.72
CA ALA A 80 4.50 -6.65 -4.71
C ALA A 80 3.40 -5.66 -4.29
N TRP A 81 2.59 -5.23 -5.26
CA TRP A 81 1.36 -4.51 -4.97
C TRP A 81 0.39 -5.42 -4.20
N GLN A 82 -0.10 -4.93 -3.09
CA GLN A 82 -1.07 -5.64 -2.26
C GLN A 82 -2.36 -4.82 -2.16
N ALA A 83 -3.48 -5.48 -2.46
CA ALA A 83 -4.79 -4.90 -2.21
C ALA A 83 -5.02 -4.80 -0.69
N SER A 84 -5.60 -3.69 -0.24
CA SER A 84 -6.06 -3.57 1.14
C SER A 84 -7.23 -4.51 1.40
N LEU A 85 -7.33 -5.03 2.63
CA LEU A 85 -8.51 -5.78 3.05
C LEU A 85 -9.59 -4.83 3.54
N GLN A 86 -10.82 -5.04 3.09
CA GLN A 86 -12.00 -4.40 3.67
C GLN A 86 -12.28 -4.94 5.08
N HIS A 87 -13.20 -4.31 5.79
CA HIS A 87 -13.55 -4.69 7.16
C HIS A 87 -14.06 -6.14 7.29
N ASP A 88 -14.61 -6.71 6.23
CA ASP A 88 -15.08 -8.10 6.13
C ASP A 88 -13.99 -9.09 5.66
N GLY A 89 -12.75 -8.62 5.49
CA GLY A 89 -11.62 -9.42 5.00
C GLY A 89 -11.60 -9.60 3.48
N VAL A 90 -12.51 -8.97 2.73
CA VAL A 90 -12.52 -9.00 1.26
C VAL A 90 -11.49 -7.99 0.73
N PRO A 91 -10.68 -8.34 -0.29
CA PRO A 91 -9.74 -7.39 -0.89
C PRO A 91 -10.47 -6.20 -1.53
N ASP A 92 -10.09 -4.98 -1.17
CA ASP A 92 -10.53 -3.78 -1.90
C ASP A 92 -9.60 -3.57 -3.10
N LEU A 93 -10.03 -4.01 -4.26
CA LEU A 93 -9.25 -3.89 -5.50
C LEU A 93 -9.04 -2.44 -5.96
N ARG A 94 -9.76 -1.48 -5.35
CA ARG A 94 -9.61 -0.04 -5.62
C ARG A 94 -8.51 0.61 -4.80
N TYR A 95 -7.97 -0.09 -3.80
CA TYR A 95 -6.88 0.41 -3.00
C TYR A 95 -5.74 -0.60 -2.92
N ARG A 96 -4.58 -0.19 -3.36
CA ARG A 96 -3.39 -1.03 -3.32
C ARG A 96 -2.18 -0.24 -2.86
N THR A 97 -1.30 -0.92 -2.14
CA THR A 97 -0.07 -0.34 -1.60
C THR A 97 1.13 -1.23 -1.91
N ARG A 98 2.31 -0.65 -1.88
CA ARG A 98 3.58 -1.40 -1.83
C ARG A 98 4.61 -0.61 -1.05
N VAL A 99 5.53 -1.32 -0.41
CA VAL A 99 6.61 -0.74 0.38
C VAL A 99 7.94 -1.06 -0.25
N SER A 100 8.84 -0.10 -0.27
CA SER A 100 10.24 -0.32 -0.66
C SER A 100 11.18 0.24 0.41
N GLY A 101 12.33 -0.42 0.55
CA GLY A 101 13.42 -0.02 1.41
C GLY A 101 14.73 0.00 0.65
N LYS A 102 15.53 1.03 0.88
CA LYS A 102 16.86 1.16 0.28
C LYS A 102 17.87 1.65 1.31
N PHE A 103 18.96 0.92 1.47
CA PHE A 103 20.10 1.41 2.24
C PHE A 103 20.82 2.50 1.47
N ILE A 104 21.22 3.55 2.20
CA ILE A 104 21.85 4.75 1.64
C ILE A 104 23.31 4.81 2.08
N GLY A 105 24.19 5.13 1.14
CA GLY A 105 25.63 5.16 1.32
C GLY A 105 26.26 3.77 1.28
N ASP A 106 27.56 3.72 1.15
CA ASP A 106 28.31 2.46 1.02
C ASP A 106 28.41 1.69 2.35
N ASP A 107 28.23 2.40 3.45
CA ASP A 107 28.28 1.85 4.81
C ASP A 107 26.94 1.33 5.33
N TRP A 108 25.85 1.54 4.59
CA TRP A 108 24.47 1.18 4.94
C TRP A 108 24.01 1.64 6.34
N ARG A 109 24.49 2.80 6.76
CA ARG A 109 24.14 3.39 8.07
C ARG A 109 22.75 4.02 8.11
N ARG A 110 22.11 4.15 6.98
CA ARG A 110 20.75 4.66 6.85
C ARG A 110 19.93 3.80 5.93
N LEU A 111 18.71 3.48 6.37
CA LEU A 111 17.69 2.86 5.56
C LEU A 111 16.60 3.89 5.26
N GLN A 112 16.32 4.11 3.99
CA GLN A 112 15.21 4.92 3.54
C GLN A 112 14.05 4.01 3.14
N LEU A 113 12.88 4.24 3.74
CA LEU A 113 11.63 3.55 3.41
C LEU A 113 10.74 4.47 2.61
N ARG A 114 10.04 3.89 1.67
CA ARG A 114 9.01 4.53 0.87
C ARG A 114 7.79 3.63 0.81
N ASP A 115 6.63 4.23 0.91
CA ASP A 115 5.35 3.60 0.62
C ASP A 115 4.75 4.24 -0.64
N GLU A 116 4.15 3.44 -1.47
CA GLU A 116 3.37 3.88 -2.62
C GLU A 116 1.97 3.31 -2.49
N ALA A 117 0.97 4.17 -2.59
CA ALA A 117 -0.43 3.80 -2.56
C ALA A 117 -1.17 4.34 -3.78
N ASN A 118 -2.06 3.55 -4.32
CA ASN A 118 -2.96 3.95 -5.39
C ASN A 118 -4.40 3.74 -4.94
N TRP A 119 -5.20 4.78 -5.10
CA TRP A 119 -6.63 4.76 -4.82
C TRP A 119 -7.42 5.00 -6.10
N GLN A 120 -8.35 4.09 -6.45
CA GLN A 120 -9.17 4.22 -7.63
C GLN A 120 -10.43 5.04 -7.34
N ARG A 121 -10.52 6.22 -7.97
CA ARG A 121 -11.67 7.09 -7.92
C ARG A 121 -12.40 7.07 -9.26
N GLY A 122 -13.47 6.30 -9.34
CA GLY A 122 -14.13 6.06 -10.62
C GLY A 122 -13.24 5.25 -11.56
N GLN A 123 -12.83 5.85 -12.69
CA GLN A 123 -11.92 5.21 -13.65
C GLN A 123 -10.47 5.69 -13.52
N GLU A 124 -10.20 6.68 -12.68
CA GLU A 124 -8.87 7.27 -12.48
C GLU A 124 -8.20 6.72 -11.22
N TRP A 125 -6.87 6.68 -11.24
CA TRP A 125 -6.06 6.33 -10.10
C TRP A 125 -5.42 7.57 -9.49
N ASP A 126 -5.77 7.85 -8.25
CA ASP A 126 -5.05 8.80 -7.42
C ASP A 126 -3.78 8.12 -6.88
N VAL A 127 -2.65 8.80 -6.99
CA VAL A 127 -1.35 8.33 -6.50
C VAL A 127 -1.03 9.01 -5.17
N GLY A 128 -0.46 8.26 -4.25
CA GLY A 128 -0.10 8.75 -2.94
C GLY A 128 0.71 7.74 -2.14
N TYR A 129 0.56 7.79 -0.83
CA TYR A 129 1.14 6.83 0.10
C TYR A 129 0.16 6.52 1.24
N ASP A 130 0.33 5.38 1.87
CA ASP A 130 -0.38 5.02 3.10
C ASP A 130 0.47 5.40 4.32
N ALA A 131 0.05 6.45 5.02
CA ALA A 131 0.81 6.98 6.15
C ALA A 131 0.88 5.97 7.31
N ALA A 132 -0.21 5.26 7.59
CA ALA A 132 -0.25 4.29 8.68
C ALA A 132 0.61 3.06 8.39
N GLN A 133 0.59 2.58 7.14
CA GLN A 133 1.44 1.49 6.70
C GLN A 133 2.91 1.85 6.78
N LEU A 134 3.29 3.01 6.22
CA LEU A 134 4.67 3.49 6.25
C LEU A 134 5.20 3.63 7.67
N ASP A 135 4.42 4.22 8.59
CA ASP A 135 4.81 4.41 9.98
C ASP A 135 4.88 3.07 10.75
N SER A 136 3.98 2.14 10.46
CA SER A 136 4.00 0.79 11.05
C SER A 136 5.26 0.01 10.66
N VAL A 137 5.58 -0.03 9.35
CA VAL A 137 6.79 -0.70 8.85
C VAL A 137 8.06 -0.02 9.37
N ALA A 138 8.08 1.32 9.40
CA ALA A 138 9.21 2.07 9.93
C ALA A 138 9.45 1.78 11.42
N THR A 139 8.38 1.64 12.19
CA THR A 139 8.48 1.32 13.62
C THR A 139 9.06 -0.08 13.83
N GLU A 140 8.60 -1.07 13.10
CA GLU A 140 9.12 -2.44 13.20
C GLU A 140 10.60 -2.52 12.78
N LEU A 141 10.96 -1.86 11.69
CA LEU A 141 12.35 -1.80 11.24
C LEU A 141 13.27 -1.04 12.20
N ARG A 142 12.78 0.01 12.88
CA ARG A 142 13.56 0.67 13.96
C ARG A 142 13.88 -0.28 15.10
N VAL A 143 12.93 -1.13 15.47
CA VAL A 143 13.17 -2.15 16.51
C VAL A 143 14.21 -3.18 16.07
N LYS A 144 14.18 -3.61 14.81
CA LYS A 144 15.08 -4.65 14.28
C LYS A 144 16.46 -4.12 13.90
N LEU A 145 16.53 -2.98 13.23
CA LEU A 145 17.73 -2.41 12.61
C LEU A 145 18.26 -1.17 13.32
N GLY A 146 17.37 -0.45 14.01
CA GLY A 146 17.68 0.88 14.54
C GLY A 146 18.73 0.87 15.64
N LYS A 147 19.34 2.03 15.84
CA LYS A 147 20.18 2.31 17.01
C LYS A 147 19.31 2.26 18.26
N ALA A 148 19.84 1.68 19.34
CA ALA A 148 19.18 1.76 20.63
C ALA A 148 18.98 3.26 21.01
N PRO A 149 17.84 3.62 21.62
CA PRO A 149 17.68 4.97 22.13
C PRO A 149 18.81 5.27 23.11
N VAL A 150 19.47 6.41 22.91
CA VAL A 150 20.46 6.91 23.87
C VAL A 150 19.71 7.21 25.17
N LYS A 151 20.10 6.53 26.25
CA LYS A 151 19.54 6.75 27.60
C LYS A 151 20.04 8.05 28.17
#